data_44d9c1c8fe24ccc2dee0515f6bae908c
#
_entry.id   44d9c1c8fe24ccc2dee0515f6bae908c
#
_cell.length_a   1.000
_cell.length_b   1.000
_cell.length_c   1.000
_cell.angle_alpha   90.00
_cell.angle_beta   90.00
_cell.angle_gamma   90.00
#
_symmetry.space_group_name_H-M   'P 1'
#
loop_
_entity.id
_entity.type
_entity.pdbx_description
1 polymer ?
#
loop_
_entity_poly.entity_id
_entity_poly.type
_entity_poly.pdbx_seq_one_letter_code
_entity_poly.pdbx_strand_id
1 'polypeptide(L)'
;KAAQYHVMIDMHEPVRPTGLHRTWPNFVASEAGRGNEFNAFAEGSPPEHETILPFTRLMGGPMDYTPGIFKMRGYAAAAPNRQMHSTLAKQLALYITMYSPLQMAADLPENYEAHMDAFQFIKDVATDWDDTKILEAEPGDYLTIARKEKGKENWFVGAITDEQSRTVTLSFDFLTPGAT
;
A
#
# COMPACT_ATOMS: atom_id res chain seq x y z
N LYS A 1 -5.90 7.41 26.39
CA LYS A 1 -7.24 8.03 26.38
C LYS A 1 -8.13 7.36 25.32
N ALA A 2 -7.77 7.31 24.03
CA ALA A 2 -8.59 6.66 22.99
C ALA A 2 -8.87 5.18 23.29
N ALA A 3 -7.86 4.42 23.76
CA ALA A 3 -8.01 3.01 24.16
C ALA A 3 -9.11 2.78 25.21
N GLN A 4 -9.31 3.73 26.10
CA GLN A 4 -10.38 3.65 27.13
C GLN A 4 -11.79 3.74 26.54
N TYR A 5 -11.90 4.21 25.30
CA TYR A 5 -13.15 4.34 24.54
C TYR A 5 -13.25 3.35 23.39
N HIS A 6 -12.32 2.37 23.31
CA HIS A 6 -12.25 1.38 22.24
C HIS A 6 -12.16 1.99 20.83
N VAL A 7 -11.49 3.16 20.71
CA VAL A 7 -11.29 3.87 19.44
C VAL A 7 -9.93 3.50 18.89
N MET A 8 -9.91 3.06 17.63
CA MET A 8 -8.68 2.90 16.84
C MET A 8 -8.11 4.26 16.45
N ILE A 9 -6.80 4.33 16.31
CA ILE A 9 -6.09 5.54 15.88
C ILE A 9 -5.27 5.19 14.66
N ASP A 10 -5.45 5.97 13.61
CA ASP A 10 -4.53 6.18 12.54
C ASP A 10 -4.11 7.65 12.56
N MET A 11 -2.83 7.95 12.44
CA MET A 11 -2.31 9.29 12.67
C MET A 11 -1.50 9.78 11.47
N HIS A 12 -1.91 10.91 10.90
CA HIS A 12 -1.13 11.63 9.89
C HIS A 12 -0.22 12.70 10.52
N GLU A 13 0.83 13.07 9.81
CA GLU A 13 1.85 14.03 10.22
C GLU A 13 2.48 13.76 11.61
N PRO A 14 2.61 12.50 12.06
CA PRO A 14 3.24 12.21 13.32
C PRO A 14 4.75 12.27 13.19
N VAL A 15 5.43 12.33 14.32
CA VAL A 15 6.85 11.96 14.36
C VAL A 15 7.02 10.49 13.98
N ARG A 16 8.23 10.10 13.58
CA ARG A 16 8.55 8.70 13.24
C ARG A 16 8.00 7.71 14.28
N PRO A 17 7.63 6.49 13.88
CA PRO A 17 7.17 5.46 14.81
C PRO A 17 8.19 5.20 15.91
N THR A 18 7.71 5.14 17.15
CA THR A 18 8.51 4.91 18.36
C THR A 18 8.19 3.58 19.06
N GLY A 19 7.39 2.71 18.41
CA GLY A 19 6.94 1.45 18.97
C GLY A 19 5.68 1.55 19.84
N LEU A 20 5.02 2.70 19.92
CA LEU A 20 3.81 2.90 20.72
C LEU A 20 2.67 1.94 20.33
N HIS A 21 2.58 1.54 19.06
CA HIS A 21 1.62 0.55 18.59
C HIS A 21 1.79 -0.83 19.24
N ARG A 22 2.98 -1.16 19.75
CA ARG A 22 3.22 -2.40 20.50
C ARG A 22 2.69 -2.33 21.94
N THR A 23 2.63 -1.13 22.51
CA THR A 23 2.07 -0.88 23.84
C THR A 23 0.55 -0.65 23.76
N TRP A 24 0.12 0.05 22.71
CA TRP A 24 -1.26 0.46 22.51
C TRP A 24 -1.79 -0.10 21.20
N PRO A 25 -2.33 -1.33 21.19
CA PRO A 25 -2.73 -2.01 19.95
C PRO A 25 -3.88 -1.32 19.18
N ASN A 26 -4.57 -0.39 19.81
CA ASN A 26 -5.53 0.47 19.15
C ASN A 26 -4.88 1.59 18.31
N PHE A 27 -3.57 1.78 18.38
CA PHE A 27 -2.80 2.63 17.47
C PHE A 27 -2.37 1.75 16.29
N VAL A 28 -3.19 1.71 15.25
CA VAL A 28 -3.11 0.69 14.20
C VAL A 28 -2.15 1.07 13.09
N ALA A 29 -2.09 2.35 12.71
CA ALA A 29 -1.21 2.84 11.67
C ALA A 29 -0.83 4.30 11.89
N SER A 30 0.15 4.77 11.14
CA SER A 30 0.47 6.18 11.00
C SER A 30 1.14 6.45 9.66
N GLU A 31 0.98 7.66 9.13
CA GLU A 31 1.67 8.07 7.92
C GLU A 31 3.20 8.13 8.16
N ALA A 32 3.67 9.06 8.99
CA ALA A 32 5.08 9.26 9.40
C ALA A 32 6.10 9.15 8.25
N GLY A 33 5.70 9.54 7.06
CA GLY A 33 6.50 9.51 5.85
C GLY A 33 5.69 10.08 4.69
N ARG A 34 6.32 10.25 3.54
CA ARG A 34 5.66 10.78 2.36
C ARG A 34 4.70 9.74 1.80
N GLY A 35 3.39 9.89 2.07
CA GLY A 35 2.32 9.04 1.54
C GLY A 35 1.84 9.47 0.15
N ASN A 36 0.81 8.78 -0.32
CA ASN A 36 0.22 9.03 -1.65
C ASN A 36 -0.37 10.44 -1.78
N GLU A 37 -0.83 11.03 -0.68
CA GLU A 37 -1.30 12.41 -0.59
C GLU A 37 -0.26 13.41 -1.11
N PHE A 38 1.04 13.12 -0.96
CA PHE A 38 2.10 14.01 -1.42
C PHE A 38 2.06 14.27 -2.94
N ASN A 39 1.45 13.39 -3.71
CA ASN A 39 1.21 13.63 -5.13
C ASN A 39 0.31 14.85 -5.39
N ALA A 40 -0.47 15.31 -4.42
CA ALA A 40 -1.23 16.56 -4.50
C ALA A 40 -0.38 17.82 -4.34
N PHE A 41 0.86 17.70 -3.85
CA PHE A 41 1.76 18.81 -3.55
C PHE A 41 2.99 18.79 -4.46
N ALA A 42 3.61 19.95 -4.64
CA ALA A 42 4.86 20.13 -5.37
C ALA A 42 4.91 19.34 -6.69
N GLU A 43 5.93 18.53 -6.89
CA GLU A 43 6.12 17.68 -8.07
C GLU A 43 5.51 16.28 -7.92
N GLY A 44 5.01 15.97 -6.72
CA GLY A 44 4.53 14.63 -6.36
C GLY A 44 5.66 13.70 -5.93
N SER A 45 5.34 12.42 -5.76
CA SER A 45 6.32 11.39 -5.44
C SER A 45 6.80 10.69 -6.71
N PRO A 46 8.11 10.52 -6.89
CA PRO A 46 8.63 9.72 -7.99
C PRO A 46 8.38 8.22 -7.73
N PRO A 47 8.29 7.39 -8.77
CA PRO A 47 7.93 5.98 -8.64
C PRO A 47 8.86 5.14 -7.75
N GLU A 48 10.16 5.47 -7.71
CA GLU A 48 11.13 4.77 -6.85
C GLU A 48 10.89 5.00 -5.36
N HIS A 49 10.20 6.08 -4.98
CA HIS A 49 9.86 6.32 -3.58
C HIS A 49 9.07 5.17 -2.97
N GLU A 50 8.12 4.61 -3.70
CA GLU A 50 7.27 3.49 -3.25
C GLU A 50 8.06 2.19 -3.13
N THR A 51 9.17 2.03 -3.87
CA THR A 51 10.05 0.86 -3.77
C THR A 51 11.06 0.96 -2.62
N ILE A 52 11.22 2.14 -2.02
CA ILE A 52 12.08 2.38 -0.86
C ILE A 52 11.34 2.20 0.48
N LEU A 53 10.08 2.63 0.55
CA LEU A 53 9.30 2.66 1.79
C LEU A 53 9.21 1.30 2.52
N PRO A 54 9.03 0.15 1.84
CA PRO A 54 9.00 -1.16 2.48
C PRO A 54 10.28 -1.50 3.25
N PHE A 55 11.43 -0.98 2.82
CA PHE A 55 12.75 -1.26 3.41
C PHE A 55 13.19 -0.19 4.42
N THR A 56 12.47 0.88 4.54
CA THR A 56 12.82 2.01 5.42
C THR A 56 11.68 2.32 6.39
N ARG A 57 10.66 3.04 5.95
CA ARG A 57 9.56 3.50 6.79
C ARG A 57 8.78 2.35 7.43
N LEU A 58 8.47 1.30 6.66
CA LEU A 58 7.69 0.15 7.14
C LEU A 58 8.46 -0.73 8.13
N MET A 59 9.78 -0.60 8.23
CA MET A 59 10.57 -1.23 9.30
C MET A 59 10.20 -0.70 10.69
N GLY A 60 9.64 0.49 10.77
CA GLY A 60 9.16 1.10 12.02
C GLY A 60 7.73 0.69 12.42
N GLY A 61 7.02 -0.04 11.58
CA GLY A 61 5.64 -0.46 11.78
C GLY A 61 4.70 -0.09 10.64
N PRO A 62 3.40 -0.39 10.77
CA PRO A 62 2.40 -0.11 9.74
C PRO A 62 2.41 1.35 9.29
N MET A 63 2.23 1.54 7.98
CA MET A 63 2.13 2.88 7.39
C MET A 63 0.77 3.07 6.72
N ASP A 64 0.07 4.16 7.07
CA ASP A 64 -1.00 4.64 6.21
C ASP A 64 -0.39 5.40 5.02
N TYR A 65 -0.30 4.70 3.89
CA TYR A 65 0.20 5.25 2.63
C TYR A 65 -0.89 5.95 1.82
N THR A 66 -2.17 5.71 2.17
CA THR A 66 -3.35 6.19 1.43
C THR A 66 -3.37 5.77 -0.05
N PRO A 67 -3.30 4.46 -0.37
CA PRO A 67 -3.30 3.98 -1.74
C PRO A 67 -4.68 4.07 -2.40
N GLY A 68 -4.75 3.77 -3.70
CA GLY A 68 -6.01 3.58 -4.41
C GLY A 68 -6.50 4.78 -5.19
N ILE A 69 -5.66 5.73 -5.53
CA ILE A 69 -6.02 6.80 -6.46
C ILE A 69 -6.14 6.22 -7.87
N PHE A 70 -7.35 6.29 -8.45
CA PHE A 70 -7.63 5.84 -9.82
C PHE A 70 -7.61 7.00 -10.82
N LYS A 71 -7.93 8.20 -10.35
CA LYS A 71 -7.86 9.41 -11.18
C LYS A 71 -6.43 9.91 -11.30
N MET A 72 -5.67 9.36 -12.23
CA MET A 72 -4.24 9.66 -12.41
C MET A 72 -3.94 11.08 -12.86
N ARG A 73 -4.90 11.82 -13.40
CA ARG A 73 -4.72 13.20 -13.86
C ARG A 73 -5.81 14.11 -13.31
N GLY A 74 -5.41 15.30 -12.88
CA GLY A 74 -6.34 16.30 -12.37
C GLY A 74 -7.04 15.90 -11.07
N TYR A 75 -6.44 15.00 -10.29
CA TYR A 75 -6.95 14.58 -8.98
C TYR A 75 -6.82 15.69 -7.92
N ALA A 76 -5.88 16.62 -8.09
CA ALA A 76 -5.71 17.78 -7.21
C ALA A 76 -6.38 19.02 -7.83
N ALA A 77 -7.41 19.56 -7.18
CA ALA A 77 -8.15 20.72 -7.70
C ALA A 77 -7.25 21.94 -7.96
N ALA A 78 -6.23 22.16 -7.13
CA ALA A 78 -5.25 23.23 -7.31
C ALA A 78 -4.28 23.02 -8.48
N ALA A 79 -4.22 21.82 -9.06
CA ALA A 79 -3.34 21.46 -10.15
C ALA A 79 -4.03 20.53 -11.16
N PRO A 80 -5.00 21.04 -11.94
CA PRO A 80 -5.87 20.22 -12.78
C PRO A 80 -5.15 19.50 -13.92
N ASN A 81 -3.95 19.94 -14.28
CA ASN A 81 -3.11 19.31 -15.31
C ASN A 81 -2.05 18.37 -14.74
N ARG A 82 -1.93 18.27 -13.43
CA ARG A 82 -0.95 17.39 -12.78
C ARG A 82 -1.30 15.94 -13.04
N GLN A 83 -0.28 15.17 -13.34
CA GLN A 83 -0.37 13.72 -13.45
C GLN A 83 0.40 13.07 -12.32
N MET A 84 -0.21 12.07 -11.70
CA MET A 84 0.46 11.19 -10.74
C MET A 84 1.45 10.29 -11.48
N HIS A 85 2.64 10.12 -10.93
CA HIS A 85 3.67 9.22 -11.47
C HIS A 85 3.42 7.78 -11.03
N SER A 86 2.24 7.28 -11.35
CA SER A 86 1.79 5.95 -10.99
C SER A 86 0.92 5.36 -12.09
N THR A 87 0.48 4.12 -11.91
CA THR A 87 -0.49 3.44 -12.76
C THR A 87 -1.58 2.81 -11.90
N LEU A 88 -2.73 2.50 -12.50
CA LEU A 88 -3.81 1.80 -11.81
C LEU A 88 -3.32 0.47 -11.20
N ALA A 89 -2.55 -0.31 -11.99
CA ALA A 89 -1.97 -1.57 -11.51
C ALA A 89 -1.03 -1.35 -10.31
N LYS A 90 -0.21 -0.30 -10.33
CA LYS A 90 0.68 0.02 -9.21
C LYS A 90 -0.13 0.43 -7.97
N GLN A 91 -1.18 1.24 -8.12
CA GLN A 91 -2.06 1.60 -7.01
C GLN A 91 -2.71 0.36 -6.36
N LEU A 92 -3.09 -0.65 -7.13
CA LEU A 92 -3.57 -1.93 -6.59
C LEU A 92 -2.46 -2.71 -5.89
N ALA A 93 -1.27 -2.79 -6.48
CA ALA A 93 -0.14 -3.50 -5.90
C ALA A 93 0.32 -2.91 -4.54
N LEU A 94 0.08 -1.60 -4.31
CA LEU A 94 0.42 -0.95 -3.05
C LEU A 94 -0.35 -1.54 -1.84
N TYR A 95 -1.54 -2.10 -2.04
CA TYR A 95 -2.28 -2.80 -0.97
C TYR A 95 -1.54 -4.05 -0.46
N ILE A 96 -0.65 -4.61 -1.27
CA ILE A 96 0.17 -5.76 -0.92
C ILE A 96 1.55 -5.31 -0.39
N THR A 97 2.17 -4.33 -1.07
CA THR A 97 3.55 -3.92 -0.77
C THR A 97 3.65 -2.96 0.42
N MET A 98 2.62 -2.13 0.66
CA MET A 98 2.55 -1.22 1.80
C MET A 98 1.71 -1.83 2.91
N TYR A 99 2.37 -2.39 3.92
CA TYR A 99 1.66 -3.02 5.04
C TYR A 99 0.95 -2.00 5.92
N SER A 100 -0.35 -2.18 6.07
CA SER A 100 -1.17 -1.52 7.08
C SER A 100 -2.37 -2.41 7.44
N PRO A 101 -2.75 -2.56 8.71
CA PRO A 101 -3.99 -3.25 9.08
C PRO A 101 -5.25 -2.41 8.78
N LEU A 102 -5.08 -1.13 8.49
CA LEU A 102 -6.11 -0.23 7.99
C LEU A 102 -5.65 0.34 6.66
N GLN A 103 -6.36 0.02 5.58
CA GLN A 103 -6.06 0.49 4.24
C GLN A 103 -7.13 1.49 3.79
N MET A 104 -6.70 2.60 3.23
CA MET A 104 -7.58 3.59 2.65
C MET A 104 -7.96 3.22 1.22
N ALA A 105 -9.12 3.74 0.76
CA ALA A 105 -9.50 3.83 -0.65
C ALA A 105 -9.55 5.33 -0.96
N ALA A 106 -8.42 5.89 -1.42
CA ALA A 106 -8.13 7.31 -1.34
C ALA A 106 -8.68 8.15 -2.51
N ASP A 107 -9.63 7.60 -3.28
CA ASP A 107 -10.26 8.32 -4.39
C ASP A 107 -11.78 8.52 -4.16
N LEU A 108 -12.42 9.27 -5.04
CA LEU A 108 -13.85 9.52 -5.00
C LEU A 108 -14.64 8.33 -5.55
N PRO A 109 -15.87 8.07 -5.04
CA PRO A 109 -16.71 6.96 -5.49
C PRO A 109 -16.90 6.90 -7.01
N GLU A 110 -17.13 8.02 -7.66
CA GLU A 110 -17.34 8.09 -9.10
C GLU A 110 -16.11 7.69 -9.93
N ASN A 111 -14.89 7.82 -9.39
CA ASN A 111 -13.68 7.34 -10.04
C ASN A 111 -13.55 5.82 -9.93
N TYR A 112 -14.05 5.23 -8.84
CA TYR A 112 -14.12 3.77 -8.69
C TYR A 112 -15.21 3.15 -9.56
N GLU A 113 -16.36 3.82 -9.70
CA GLU A 113 -17.46 3.36 -10.55
C GLU A 113 -17.05 3.17 -12.02
N ALA A 114 -16.06 3.96 -12.49
CA ALA A 114 -15.51 3.82 -13.83
C ALA A 114 -14.60 2.58 -13.99
N HIS A 115 -14.17 1.93 -12.88
CA HIS A 115 -13.20 0.84 -12.85
C HIS A 115 -13.58 -0.20 -11.78
N MET A 116 -14.82 -0.69 -11.83
CA MET A 116 -15.37 -1.59 -10.80
C MET A 116 -14.65 -2.94 -10.71
N ASP A 117 -14.07 -3.42 -11.78
CA ASP A 117 -13.21 -4.62 -11.82
C ASP A 117 -11.95 -4.43 -10.94
N ALA A 118 -11.27 -3.31 -11.11
CA ALA A 118 -10.12 -2.95 -10.29
C ALA A 118 -10.52 -2.64 -8.83
N PHE A 119 -11.63 -1.95 -8.63
CA PHE A 119 -12.13 -1.64 -7.29
C PHE A 119 -12.57 -2.90 -6.52
N GLN A 120 -13.02 -3.94 -7.24
CA GLN A 120 -13.34 -5.23 -6.61
C GLN A 120 -12.11 -5.80 -5.91
N PHE A 121 -10.91 -5.68 -6.49
CA PHE A 121 -9.67 -6.10 -5.83
C PHE A 121 -9.47 -5.38 -4.48
N ILE A 122 -9.69 -4.06 -4.41
CA ILE A 122 -9.56 -3.30 -3.15
C ILE A 122 -10.53 -3.82 -2.08
N LYS A 123 -11.72 -4.25 -2.46
CA LYS A 123 -12.70 -4.83 -1.53
C LYS A 123 -12.33 -6.24 -1.06
N ASP A 124 -11.62 -6.99 -1.89
CA ASP A 124 -11.31 -8.40 -1.65
C ASP A 124 -9.94 -8.62 -1.00
N VAL A 125 -9.02 -7.69 -1.18
CA VAL A 125 -7.66 -7.81 -0.64
C VAL A 125 -7.65 -7.83 0.88
N ALA A 126 -6.90 -8.76 1.45
CA ALA A 126 -6.74 -8.86 2.90
C ALA A 126 -5.87 -7.71 3.46
N THR A 127 -6.05 -7.41 4.74
CA THR A 127 -5.24 -6.44 5.50
C THR A 127 -4.48 -7.06 6.67
N ASP A 128 -4.73 -8.34 6.96
CA ASP A 128 -4.04 -9.11 8.01
C ASP A 128 -3.46 -10.40 7.42
N TRP A 129 -2.21 -10.72 7.76
CA TRP A 129 -1.39 -11.68 7.04
C TRP A 129 -0.76 -12.70 7.99
N ASP A 130 -0.81 -13.99 7.62
CA ASP A 130 -0.13 -15.07 8.33
C ASP A 130 1.31 -15.25 7.86
N ASP A 131 1.59 -14.98 6.60
CA ASP A 131 2.93 -15.14 6.04
C ASP A 131 3.23 -14.05 4.99
N THR A 132 4.50 -13.72 4.85
CA THR A 132 5.00 -12.78 3.86
C THR A 132 6.29 -13.30 3.25
N LYS A 133 6.32 -13.40 1.93
CA LYS A 133 7.51 -13.80 1.15
C LYS A 133 7.95 -12.66 0.25
N ILE A 134 9.20 -12.25 0.40
CA ILE A 134 9.85 -11.38 -0.57
C ILE A 134 10.37 -12.27 -1.67
N LEU A 135 9.77 -12.20 -2.84
CA LEU A 135 10.14 -13.04 -3.98
C LEU A 135 11.36 -12.50 -4.70
N GLU A 136 11.39 -11.20 -4.89
CA GLU A 136 12.57 -10.48 -5.37
C GLU A 136 12.48 -9.01 -4.93
N ALA A 137 13.61 -8.36 -4.74
CA ALA A 137 13.65 -6.95 -4.37
C ALA A 137 15.02 -6.32 -4.59
N GLU A 138 15.00 -5.06 -5.02
CA GLU A 138 16.12 -4.14 -4.97
C GLU A 138 15.58 -2.78 -4.50
N PRO A 139 15.96 -2.31 -3.29
CA PRO A 139 15.44 -1.06 -2.75
C PRO A 139 15.73 0.13 -3.66
N GLY A 140 14.68 0.86 -4.03
CA GLY A 140 14.73 1.97 -4.97
C GLY A 140 14.38 1.58 -6.40
N ASP A 141 14.49 0.30 -6.75
CA ASP A 141 14.27 -0.19 -8.10
C ASP A 141 12.95 -0.96 -8.21
N TYR A 142 12.81 -2.06 -7.47
CA TYR A 142 11.62 -2.92 -7.55
C TYR A 142 11.41 -3.76 -6.30
N LEU A 143 10.19 -4.29 -6.20
CA LEU A 143 9.79 -5.20 -5.12
C LEU A 143 8.65 -6.09 -5.60
N THR A 144 8.77 -7.40 -5.37
CA THR A 144 7.68 -8.37 -5.52
C THR A 144 7.49 -9.12 -4.20
N ILE A 145 6.28 -9.02 -3.65
CA ILE A 145 5.88 -9.64 -2.38
C ILE A 145 4.69 -10.56 -2.61
N ALA A 146 4.71 -11.73 -1.99
CA ALA A 146 3.54 -12.58 -1.80
C ALA A 146 3.14 -12.59 -0.32
N ARG A 147 1.84 -12.41 -0.03
CA ARG A 147 1.30 -12.42 1.34
C ARG A 147 0.15 -13.40 1.46
N LYS A 148 0.19 -14.24 2.50
CA LYS A 148 -0.89 -15.16 2.84
C LYS A 148 -1.91 -14.49 3.73
N GLU A 149 -3.18 -14.54 3.35
CA GLU A 149 -4.28 -14.03 4.17
C GLU A 149 -4.39 -14.80 5.47
N LYS A 150 -4.58 -14.09 6.58
CA LYS A 150 -4.67 -14.69 7.89
C LYS A 150 -5.85 -15.65 8.02
N GLY A 151 -5.52 -16.85 8.44
CA GLY A 151 -6.51 -17.93 8.65
C GLY A 151 -7.09 -18.52 7.37
N LYS A 152 -6.52 -18.22 6.19
CA LYS A 152 -6.94 -18.76 4.90
C LYS A 152 -5.77 -19.27 4.07
N GLU A 153 -6.08 -19.97 2.98
CA GLU A 153 -5.07 -20.43 2.02
C GLU A 153 -4.86 -19.45 0.85
N ASN A 154 -5.53 -18.30 0.85
CA ASN A 154 -5.40 -17.28 -0.19
C ASN A 154 -4.05 -16.57 -0.11
N TRP A 155 -3.42 -16.40 -1.26
CA TRP A 155 -2.23 -15.60 -1.41
C TRP A 155 -2.48 -14.44 -2.34
N PHE A 156 -1.91 -13.30 -2.00
CA PHE A 156 -1.93 -12.09 -2.81
C PHE A 156 -0.50 -11.73 -3.20
N VAL A 157 -0.28 -11.46 -4.48
CA VAL A 157 1.03 -11.08 -5.02
C VAL A 157 0.97 -9.65 -5.52
N GLY A 158 1.86 -8.81 -5.03
CA GLY A 158 2.04 -7.43 -5.46
C GLY A 158 3.45 -7.20 -5.99
N ALA A 159 3.57 -6.59 -7.16
CA ALA A 159 4.84 -6.19 -7.76
C ALA A 159 4.81 -4.70 -8.13
N ILE A 160 5.84 -3.98 -7.73
CA ILE A 160 6.04 -2.57 -8.05
C ILE A 160 7.46 -2.33 -8.56
N THR A 161 7.62 -1.34 -9.41
CA THR A 161 8.91 -0.92 -9.96
C THR A 161 9.00 0.61 -9.99
N ASP A 162 10.22 1.13 -10.18
CA ASP A 162 10.47 2.52 -10.55
C ASP A 162 9.93 2.84 -11.97
N GLU A 163 10.54 3.78 -12.68
CA GLU A 163 10.18 4.13 -14.06
C GLU A 163 10.64 3.09 -15.09
N GLN A 164 11.54 2.18 -14.70
CA GLN A 164 12.09 1.19 -15.62
C GLN A 164 11.16 -0.02 -15.69
N SER A 165 10.80 -0.44 -16.89
CA SER A 165 10.04 -1.68 -17.07
C SER A 165 10.93 -2.90 -16.77
N ARG A 166 10.37 -3.88 -16.06
CA ARG A 166 11.06 -5.12 -15.70
C ARG A 166 10.20 -6.33 -15.98
N THR A 167 10.85 -7.44 -16.27
CA THR A 167 10.20 -8.75 -16.34
C THR A 167 10.52 -9.52 -15.08
N VAL A 168 9.49 -10.02 -14.43
CA VAL A 168 9.58 -10.85 -13.22
C VAL A 168 9.30 -12.29 -13.60
N THR A 169 10.12 -13.22 -13.09
CA THR A 169 9.86 -14.65 -13.16
C THR A 169 9.63 -15.18 -11.76
N LEU A 170 8.39 -15.57 -11.46
CA LEU A 170 7.99 -16.00 -10.14
C LEU A 170 7.94 -17.53 -10.03
N SER A 171 8.53 -18.10 -8.97
CA SER A 171 8.22 -19.43 -8.52
C SER A 171 7.04 -19.37 -7.56
N PHE A 172 6.08 -20.29 -7.73
CA PHE A 172 4.93 -20.44 -6.85
C PHE A 172 5.08 -21.64 -5.89
N ASP A 173 6.31 -21.99 -5.52
CA ASP A 173 6.62 -23.12 -4.63
C ASP A 173 6.00 -22.99 -3.23
N PHE A 174 5.55 -21.79 -2.88
CA PHE A 174 4.84 -21.52 -1.64
C PHE A 174 3.35 -21.89 -1.67
N LEU A 175 2.81 -22.20 -2.83
CA LEU A 175 1.41 -22.63 -2.97
C LEU A 175 1.27 -24.11 -2.67
N THR A 176 0.13 -24.50 -2.09
CA THR A 176 -0.23 -25.91 -1.93
C THR A 176 -0.47 -26.54 -3.31
N PRO A 177 0.18 -27.66 -3.67
CA PRO A 177 -0.07 -28.32 -4.95
C PRO A 177 -1.56 -28.66 -5.14
N GLY A 178 -2.11 -28.25 -6.29
CA GLY A 178 -3.52 -28.48 -6.62
C GLY A 178 -4.49 -27.43 -6.03
N ALA A 179 -4.00 -26.41 -5.35
CA ALA A 179 -4.82 -25.24 -4.99
C ALA A 179 -5.19 -24.44 -6.26
N THR A 180 -6.41 -23.94 -6.33
CA THR A 180 -6.95 -23.10 -7.43
C THR A 180 -7.18 -21.68 -6.92
#